data_5cf5775573a940a05089fc2fcb68e622
#
_entry.id   5cf5775573a940a05089fc2fcb68e622
#
_cell.length_a   1.000
_cell.length_b   1.000
_cell.length_c   1.000
_cell.angle_alpha   90.00
_cell.angle_beta   90.00
_cell.angle_gamma   90.00
#
_symmetry.space_group_name_H-M   'P 1'
#
loop_
_entity.id
_entity.type
_entity.pdbx_description
1 polymer ?
#
loop_
_entity_poly.entity_id
_entity_poly.type
_entity_poly.pdbx_seq_one_letter_code
_entity_poly.pdbx_strand_id
1 'polypeptide(L)'
;AFRGFGDKRKYDYSRSGNPTRDLLAEALADLEGGAGATITGSGMGAITLVGHLLPVGARIVAPHDCYGGTFRLFTAWNKRGELKVDFVDFGDAAAVAAALSKPAAMVWIETPSNPLLRITDIADVARRGHAQGAIVVADNTFLSPGWQRPLDLGADVVVHSTTKYINGHSDVVGGAVIAKTAELAEQIGWWGNCLGLTGSAFDSFLTLRGLRTLHVRLREHGRNAQAVAEYLAKQKNVKRVYYPGLPTHPGHDIAKRQQSGFGAIVTLEVNGGIDGAKRFSEALELFSLAESLGGVESLVAHPATMTHAAMAPEARAAAGLVDGLLRLSIGIESADDLLRDLANGVNSLR
;
A
#
# COMPACT_ATOMS: atom_id res chain seq x y z
N ALA A 1 13.51 24.96 -21.39
CA ALA A 1 13.88 25.88 -22.47
C ALA A 1 15.01 25.29 -23.31
N PHE A 2 15.16 25.79 -24.54
CA PHE A 2 16.24 25.47 -25.44
C PHE A 2 17.30 26.61 -25.42
N ARG A 3 18.55 26.29 -25.68
CA ARG A 3 19.61 27.28 -25.91
C ARG A 3 19.63 27.73 -27.37
N GLY A 4 19.19 26.86 -28.29
CA GLY A 4 19.08 27.04 -29.73
C GLY A 4 18.32 25.89 -30.36
N PHE A 5 18.18 25.89 -31.69
CA PHE A 5 17.53 24.77 -32.40
C PHE A 5 18.28 23.45 -32.15
N GLY A 6 17.58 22.45 -31.55
CA GLY A 6 18.15 21.15 -31.22
C GLY A 6 18.99 21.11 -29.92
N ASP A 7 19.30 22.24 -29.29
CA ASP A 7 20.10 22.30 -28.07
C ASP A 7 19.17 22.44 -26.85
N LYS A 8 18.77 21.30 -26.27
CA LYS A 8 17.93 21.23 -25.07
C LYS A 8 18.72 21.58 -23.80
N ARG A 9 18.07 22.30 -22.88
CA ARG A 9 18.52 22.33 -21.49
C ARG A 9 18.02 21.07 -20.77
N LYS A 10 18.54 20.79 -19.55
CA LYS A 10 18.08 19.67 -18.71
C LYS A 10 16.55 19.68 -18.54
N TYR A 11 15.94 20.86 -18.41
CA TYR A 11 14.51 21.04 -18.29
C TYR A 11 13.99 21.95 -19.40
N ASP A 12 13.22 21.42 -20.31
CA ASP A 12 12.58 22.12 -21.42
C ASP A 12 11.07 22.25 -21.24
N TYR A 13 10.41 21.20 -20.75
CA TYR A 13 8.98 21.13 -20.53
C TYR A 13 8.62 20.37 -19.25
N SER A 14 7.75 20.93 -18.39
CA SER A 14 7.54 20.44 -17.03
C SER A 14 6.91 19.04 -16.93
N ARG A 15 6.15 18.58 -17.94
CA ARG A 15 5.68 17.20 -17.99
C ARG A 15 6.83 16.21 -18.16
N SER A 16 7.79 16.54 -19.02
CA SER A 16 8.94 15.67 -19.33
C SER A 16 9.99 15.67 -18.23
N GLY A 17 10.20 16.81 -17.54
CA GLY A 17 11.18 16.94 -16.46
C GLY A 17 10.92 18.19 -15.63
N ASN A 18 11.07 18.08 -14.32
CA ASN A 18 10.91 19.20 -13.39
C ASN A 18 11.88 19.04 -12.21
N PRO A 19 12.69 20.05 -11.87
CA PRO A 19 13.76 19.90 -10.87
C PRO A 19 13.22 19.48 -9.49
N THR A 20 12.07 20.00 -9.06
CA THR A 20 11.50 19.64 -7.75
C THR A 20 10.96 18.23 -7.73
N ARG A 21 10.29 17.81 -8.82
CA ARG A 21 9.80 16.44 -8.97
C ARG A 21 10.95 15.43 -9.06
N ASP A 22 12.03 15.77 -9.76
CA ASP A 22 13.20 14.91 -9.91
C ASP A 22 13.89 14.70 -8.55
N LEU A 23 13.98 15.73 -7.69
CA LEU A 23 14.51 15.58 -6.33
C LEU A 23 13.68 14.58 -5.49
N LEU A 24 12.35 14.58 -5.64
CA LEU A 24 11.51 13.58 -4.97
C LEU A 24 11.75 12.18 -5.55
N ALA A 25 11.86 12.08 -6.88
CA ALA A 25 12.14 10.81 -7.54
C ALA A 25 13.50 10.23 -7.10
N GLU A 26 14.56 11.05 -7.10
CA GLU A 26 15.89 10.67 -6.61
C GLU A 26 15.82 10.19 -5.15
N ALA A 27 15.18 10.95 -4.26
CA ALA A 27 15.07 10.59 -2.85
C ALA A 27 14.32 9.26 -2.62
N LEU A 28 13.25 8.99 -3.36
CA LEU A 28 12.50 7.73 -3.25
C LEU A 28 13.26 6.56 -3.86
N ALA A 29 13.98 6.77 -4.97
CA ALA A 29 14.85 5.75 -5.54
C ALA A 29 15.96 5.35 -4.55
N ASP A 30 16.63 6.32 -3.93
CA ASP A 30 17.67 6.06 -2.92
C ASP A 30 17.12 5.30 -1.70
N LEU A 31 15.96 5.69 -1.19
CA LEU A 31 15.35 5.04 -0.02
C LEU A 31 14.93 3.60 -0.29
N GLU A 32 14.37 3.30 -1.46
CA GLU A 32 14.01 1.94 -1.86
C GLU A 32 15.20 1.13 -2.37
N GLY A 33 16.34 1.78 -2.70
CA GLY A 33 17.50 1.14 -3.31
C GLY A 33 17.32 0.84 -4.80
N GLY A 34 16.54 1.66 -5.49
CA GLY A 34 16.28 1.56 -6.93
C GLY A 34 17.23 2.38 -7.79
N ALA A 35 17.26 2.08 -9.08
CA ALA A 35 18.06 2.80 -10.07
C ALA A 35 17.38 4.09 -10.56
N GLY A 36 16.08 4.26 -10.32
CA GLY A 36 15.34 5.44 -10.68
C GLY A 36 13.86 5.35 -10.28
N ALA A 37 13.19 6.50 -10.27
CA ALA A 37 11.78 6.59 -9.94
C ALA A 37 11.01 7.55 -10.85
N THR A 38 9.72 7.28 -11.03
CA THR A 38 8.76 8.16 -11.72
C THR A 38 7.67 8.57 -10.74
N ILE A 39 7.46 9.88 -10.58
CA ILE A 39 6.43 10.46 -9.71
C ILE A 39 5.16 10.70 -10.52
N THR A 40 4.03 10.22 -10.00
CA THR A 40 2.70 10.32 -10.61
C THR A 40 1.75 11.16 -9.75
N GLY A 41 0.65 11.64 -10.34
CA GLY A 41 -0.36 12.44 -9.65
C GLY A 41 -1.23 11.66 -8.65
N SER A 42 -1.09 10.33 -8.58
CA SER A 42 -1.79 9.47 -7.61
C SER A 42 -1.18 8.07 -7.58
N GLY A 43 -1.45 7.31 -6.50
CA GLY A 43 -1.10 5.89 -6.44
C GLY A 43 -1.74 5.08 -7.56
N MET A 44 -2.99 5.37 -7.94
CA MET A 44 -3.64 4.73 -9.09
C MET A 44 -2.94 5.05 -10.42
N GLY A 45 -2.41 6.27 -10.57
CA GLY A 45 -1.55 6.61 -11.71
C GLY A 45 -0.28 5.78 -11.76
N ALA A 46 0.32 5.50 -10.60
CA ALA A 46 1.49 4.62 -10.51
C ALA A 46 1.16 3.16 -10.91
N ILE A 47 0.02 2.63 -10.42
CA ILE A 47 -0.43 1.28 -10.78
C ILE A 47 -0.73 1.18 -12.28
N THR A 48 -1.43 2.18 -12.84
CA THR A 48 -1.73 2.26 -14.27
C THR A 48 -0.45 2.26 -15.10
N LEU A 49 0.53 3.06 -14.68
CA LEU A 49 1.81 3.18 -15.37
C LEU A 49 2.55 1.84 -15.46
N VAL A 50 2.59 1.09 -14.37
CA VAL A 50 3.22 -0.24 -14.33
C VAL A 50 2.51 -1.24 -15.25
N GLY A 51 1.17 -1.18 -15.34
CA GLY A 51 0.41 -2.02 -16.27
C GLY A 51 0.80 -1.83 -17.74
N HIS A 52 1.26 -0.63 -18.13
CA HIS A 52 1.71 -0.34 -19.49
C HIS A 52 3.09 -0.91 -19.85
N LEU A 53 3.79 -1.52 -18.89
CA LEU A 53 4.98 -2.32 -19.19
C LEU A 53 4.63 -3.64 -19.92
N LEU A 54 3.36 -4.03 -19.87
CA LEU A 54 2.92 -5.32 -20.38
C LEU A 54 2.30 -5.21 -21.78
N PRO A 55 2.54 -6.20 -22.65
CA PRO A 55 1.83 -6.30 -23.91
C PRO A 55 0.35 -6.65 -23.67
N VAL A 56 -0.50 -6.29 -24.64
CA VAL A 56 -1.93 -6.65 -24.62
C VAL A 56 -2.08 -8.18 -24.56
N GLY A 57 -3.00 -8.64 -23.71
CA GLY A 57 -3.28 -10.05 -23.47
C GLY A 57 -2.30 -10.73 -22.50
N ALA A 58 -1.32 -10.01 -21.96
CA ALA A 58 -0.41 -10.54 -20.95
C ALA A 58 -1.14 -10.99 -19.68
N ARG A 59 -0.56 -12.02 -19.02
CA ARG A 59 -1.12 -12.58 -17.79
C ARG A 59 -0.48 -11.95 -16.56
N ILE A 60 -1.32 -11.48 -15.62
CA ILE A 60 -0.94 -11.00 -14.29
C ILE A 60 -1.45 -11.99 -13.25
N VAL A 61 -0.64 -12.28 -12.22
CA VAL A 61 -1.06 -12.95 -10.99
C VAL A 61 -1.04 -11.92 -9.87
N ALA A 62 -2.18 -11.72 -9.20
CA ALA A 62 -2.37 -10.69 -8.19
C ALA A 62 -3.11 -11.24 -6.95
N PRO A 63 -2.92 -10.65 -5.75
CA PRO A 63 -3.68 -11.03 -4.57
C PRO A 63 -5.18 -10.75 -4.75
N HIS A 64 -6.03 -11.68 -4.29
CA HIS A 64 -7.48 -11.52 -4.35
C HIS A 64 -8.01 -10.42 -3.41
N ASP A 65 -7.23 -10.05 -2.40
CA ASP A 65 -7.49 -9.02 -1.41
C ASP A 65 -6.59 -7.78 -1.58
N CYS A 66 -6.12 -7.52 -2.81
CA CYS A 66 -5.40 -6.28 -3.09
C CYS A 66 -6.29 -5.05 -2.93
N TYR A 67 -5.67 -3.88 -2.86
CA TYR A 67 -6.36 -2.59 -2.75
C TYR A 67 -7.54 -2.49 -3.73
N GLY A 68 -8.70 -2.03 -3.25
CA GLY A 68 -9.93 -1.99 -4.04
C GLY A 68 -9.80 -1.20 -5.36
N GLY A 69 -8.91 -0.20 -5.42
CA GLY A 69 -8.58 0.51 -6.66
C GLY A 69 -7.84 -0.38 -7.67
N THR A 70 -6.85 -1.13 -7.20
CA THR A 70 -6.09 -2.11 -7.99
C THR A 70 -7.02 -3.20 -8.52
N PHE A 71 -7.86 -3.76 -7.64
CA PHE A 71 -8.83 -4.79 -8.01
C PHE A 71 -9.79 -4.30 -9.11
N ARG A 72 -10.34 -3.09 -8.96
CA ARG A 72 -11.23 -2.49 -9.97
C ARG A 72 -10.54 -2.29 -11.32
N LEU A 73 -9.32 -1.75 -11.31
CA LEU A 73 -8.55 -1.50 -12.52
C LEU A 73 -8.21 -2.82 -13.23
N PHE A 74 -7.68 -3.78 -12.51
CA PHE A 74 -7.31 -5.09 -13.05
C PHE A 74 -8.53 -5.85 -13.59
N THR A 75 -9.65 -5.79 -12.87
CA THR A 75 -10.93 -6.36 -13.35
C THR A 75 -11.40 -5.68 -14.63
N ALA A 76 -11.27 -4.36 -14.73
CA ALA A 76 -11.65 -3.62 -15.95
C ALA A 76 -10.77 -4.01 -17.13
N TRP A 77 -9.46 -4.08 -16.98
CA TRP A 77 -8.54 -4.54 -18.01
C TRP A 77 -8.81 -5.97 -18.45
N ASN A 78 -9.10 -6.87 -17.48
CA ASN A 78 -9.46 -8.25 -17.78
C ASN A 78 -10.76 -8.35 -18.59
N LYS A 79 -11.81 -7.58 -18.23
CA LYS A 79 -13.08 -7.54 -18.97
C LYS A 79 -12.93 -6.98 -20.39
N ARG A 80 -12.02 -6.05 -20.61
CA ARG A 80 -11.72 -5.45 -21.92
C ARG A 80 -10.80 -6.31 -22.78
N GLY A 81 -10.24 -7.38 -22.22
CA GLY A 81 -9.27 -8.24 -22.90
C GLY A 81 -7.88 -7.60 -23.03
N GLU A 82 -7.63 -6.51 -22.34
CA GLU A 82 -6.32 -5.84 -22.35
C GLU A 82 -5.26 -6.67 -21.62
N LEU A 83 -5.63 -7.24 -20.47
CA LEU A 83 -4.80 -8.14 -19.68
C LEU A 83 -5.61 -9.33 -19.18
N LYS A 84 -4.96 -10.44 -18.88
CA LYS A 84 -5.56 -11.61 -18.20
C LYS A 84 -5.12 -11.57 -16.74
N VAL A 85 -6.06 -11.46 -15.81
CA VAL A 85 -5.75 -11.33 -14.40
C VAL A 85 -6.27 -12.52 -13.61
N ASP A 86 -5.35 -13.23 -12.94
CA ASP A 86 -5.66 -14.29 -11.99
C ASP A 86 -5.54 -13.72 -10.57
N PHE A 87 -6.66 -13.62 -9.87
CA PHE A 87 -6.69 -13.27 -8.46
C PHE A 87 -6.51 -14.50 -7.60
N VAL A 88 -5.51 -14.52 -6.73
CA VAL A 88 -5.06 -15.70 -5.96
C VAL A 88 -4.96 -15.33 -4.48
N ASP A 89 -5.22 -16.27 -3.60
CA ASP A 89 -4.92 -16.09 -2.16
C ASP A 89 -3.40 -16.20 -1.92
N PHE A 90 -2.75 -15.06 -1.68
CA PHE A 90 -1.31 -15.02 -1.39
C PHE A 90 -0.97 -15.43 0.06
N GLY A 91 -1.98 -15.64 0.90
CA GLY A 91 -1.83 -16.31 2.19
C GLY A 91 -1.77 -17.84 2.09
N ASP A 92 -2.14 -18.41 0.93
CA ASP A 92 -2.04 -19.85 0.64
C ASP A 92 -0.85 -20.14 -0.30
N ALA A 93 0.22 -20.67 0.27
CA ALA A 93 1.43 -21.02 -0.49
C ALA A 93 1.19 -22.05 -1.61
N ALA A 94 0.19 -22.96 -1.46
CA ALA A 94 -0.16 -23.92 -2.48
C ALA A 94 -0.89 -23.26 -3.64
N ALA A 95 -1.81 -22.33 -3.38
CA ALA A 95 -2.50 -21.56 -4.40
C ALA A 95 -1.50 -20.69 -5.21
N VAL A 96 -0.56 -20.03 -4.53
CA VAL A 96 0.51 -19.25 -5.18
C VAL A 96 1.39 -20.15 -6.05
N ALA A 97 1.81 -21.32 -5.54
CA ALA A 97 2.62 -22.26 -6.31
C ALA A 97 1.88 -22.78 -7.54
N ALA A 98 0.60 -23.09 -7.43
CA ALA A 98 -0.25 -23.52 -8.55
C ALA A 98 -0.42 -22.41 -9.59
N ALA A 99 -0.65 -21.16 -9.17
CA ALA A 99 -0.78 -20.04 -10.08
C ALA A 99 0.53 -19.75 -10.83
N LEU A 100 1.68 -19.83 -10.14
CA LEU A 100 3.01 -19.58 -10.69
C LEU A 100 3.67 -20.86 -11.29
N SER A 101 2.93 -21.94 -11.47
CA SER A 101 3.33 -23.07 -12.30
C SER A 101 3.14 -22.81 -13.80
N LYS A 102 2.45 -21.75 -14.17
CA LYS A 102 2.16 -21.31 -15.54
C LYS A 102 2.83 -19.97 -15.83
N PRO A 103 3.26 -19.69 -17.06
CA PRO A 103 3.86 -18.42 -17.44
C PRO A 103 2.98 -17.23 -17.03
N ALA A 104 3.60 -16.23 -16.43
CA ALA A 104 3.01 -14.95 -16.11
C ALA A 104 3.95 -13.84 -16.56
N ALA A 105 3.42 -12.75 -17.07
CA ALA A 105 4.22 -11.59 -17.44
C ALA A 105 4.49 -10.67 -16.25
N MET A 106 3.59 -10.71 -15.26
CA MET A 106 3.74 -9.93 -14.03
C MET A 106 3.17 -10.69 -12.82
N VAL A 107 3.84 -10.56 -11.69
CA VAL A 107 3.33 -10.89 -10.37
C VAL A 107 3.18 -9.60 -9.58
N TRP A 108 1.95 -9.31 -9.13
CA TRP A 108 1.65 -8.17 -8.28
C TRP A 108 1.60 -8.63 -6.83
N ILE A 109 2.37 -8.01 -5.95
CA ILE A 109 2.41 -8.27 -4.52
C ILE A 109 1.89 -7.03 -3.78
N GLU A 110 1.03 -7.24 -2.79
CA GLU A 110 0.65 -6.21 -1.83
C GLU A 110 0.79 -6.82 -0.43
N THR A 111 1.71 -6.29 0.38
CA THR A 111 1.99 -6.84 1.71
C THR A 111 2.55 -5.77 2.65
N PRO A 112 1.92 -5.62 3.85
CA PRO A 112 0.69 -6.24 4.34
C PRO A 112 -0.53 -5.90 3.47
N SER A 113 -1.50 -6.84 3.33
CA SER A 113 -2.72 -6.59 2.54
C SER A 113 -3.75 -5.75 3.30
N ASN A 114 -4.69 -5.14 2.57
CA ASN A 114 -5.75 -4.30 3.13
C ASN A 114 -7.11 -5.03 3.07
N PRO A 115 -7.85 -5.22 4.15
CA PRO A 115 -7.59 -4.70 5.50
C PRO A 115 -7.02 -5.71 6.49
N LEU A 116 -6.90 -7.01 6.15
CA LEU A 116 -6.61 -8.08 7.09
C LEU A 116 -5.11 -8.24 7.39
N LEU A 117 -4.27 -7.42 6.78
CA LEU A 117 -2.83 -7.37 7.01
C LEU A 117 -2.12 -8.72 6.78
N ARG A 118 -2.61 -9.50 5.81
CA ARG A 118 -1.94 -10.74 5.41
C ARG A 118 -0.53 -10.43 4.93
N ILE A 119 0.40 -11.28 5.30
CA ILE A 119 1.82 -11.13 4.95
C ILE A 119 2.17 -12.14 3.87
N THR A 120 2.69 -11.63 2.77
CA THR A 120 3.27 -12.42 1.67
C THR A 120 4.78 -12.46 1.81
N ASP A 121 5.40 -13.62 1.66
CA ASP A 121 6.85 -13.77 1.56
C ASP A 121 7.31 -13.26 0.20
N ILE A 122 7.82 -12.02 0.17
CA ILE A 122 8.23 -11.35 -1.07
C ILE A 122 9.31 -12.14 -1.79
N ALA A 123 10.31 -12.65 -1.04
CA ALA A 123 11.44 -13.35 -1.64
C ALA A 123 11.04 -14.68 -2.30
N ASP A 124 10.13 -15.44 -1.67
CA ASP A 124 9.63 -16.70 -2.27
C ASP A 124 8.79 -16.43 -3.52
N VAL A 125 7.89 -15.44 -3.46
CA VAL A 125 7.03 -15.07 -4.60
C VAL A 125 7.87 -14.50 -5.75
N ALA A 126 8.86 -13.66 -5.46
CA ALA A 126 9.76 -13.10 -6.47
C ALA A 126 10.57 -14.19 -7.17
N ARG A 127 11.14 -15.12 -6.42
CA ARG A 127 11.87 -16.25 -6.98
C ARG A 127 11.00 -17.11 -7.90
N ARG A 128 9.75 -17.37 -7.52
CA ARG A 128 8.78 -18.12 -8.34
C ARG A 128 8.35 -17.35 -9.58
N GLY A 129 8.10 -16.05 -9.45
CA GLY A 129 7.76 -15.17 -10.56
C GLY A 129 8.88 -15.10 -11.60
N HIS A 130 10.10 -14.88 -11.15
CA HIS A 130 11.28 -14.84 -12.04
C HIS A 130 11.50 -16.17 -12.77
N ALA A 131 11.21 -17.31 -12.14
CA ALA A 131 11.28 -18.63 -12.81
C ALA A 131 10.28 -18.77 -13.98
N GLN A 132 9.25 -17.90 -14.05
CA GLN A 132 8.29 -17.81 -15.15
C GLN A 132 8.58 -16.64 -16.10
N GLY A 133 9.66 -15.89 -15.88
CA GLY A 133 10.00 -14.69 -16.67
C GLY A 133 9.14 -13.46 -16.34
N ALA A 134 8.44 -13.48 -15.19
CA ALA A 134 7.55 -12.39 -14.78
C ALA A 134 8.34 -11.21 -14.18
N ILE A 135 7.88 -9.99 -14.45
CA ILE A 135 8.23 -8.80 -13.67
C ILE A 135 7.52 -8.89 -12.32
N VAL A 136 8.26 -8.73 -11.23
CA VAL A 136 7.70 -8.76 -9.87
C VAL A 136 7.54 -7.34 -9.35
N VAL A 137 6.28 -6.97 -9.08
CA VAL A 137 5.90 -5.64 -8.61
C VAL A 137 5.39 -5.75 -7.18
N ALA A 138 5.87 -4.89 -6.30
CA ALA A 138 5.39 -4.80 -4.93
C ALA A 138 4.78 -3.43 -4.63
N ASP A 139 3.53 -3.40 -4.20
CA ASP A 139 2.93 -2.22 -3.59
C ASP A 139 3.37 -2.15 -2.12
N ASN A 140 4.25 -1.19 -1.82
CA ASN A 140 4.84 -0.98 -0.49
C ASN A 140 4.21 0.19 0.26
N THR A 141 2.99 0.57 -0.11
CA THR A 141 2.29 1.74 0.46
C THR A 141 2.10 1.63 1.97
N PHE A 142 1.80 0.43 2.51
CA PHE A 142 1.50 0.24 3.93
C PHE A 142 2.72 0.33 4.85
N LEU A 143 3.91 0.11 4.32
CA LEU A 143 5.14 0.10 5.11
C LEU A 143 6.10 1.23 4.76
N SER A 144 6.06 1.74 3.55
CA SER A 144 7.07 2.67 3.03
C SER A 144 8.50 2.09 3.04
N PRO A 145 9.48 2.74 2.42
CA PRO A 145 10.87 2.27 2.45
C PRO A 145 11.48 2.28 3.86
N GLY A 146 10.83 2.94 4.82
CA GLY A 146 11.33 3.01 6.19
C GLY A 146 11.14 1.71 6.98
N TRP A 147 10.18 0.85 6.62
CA TRP A 147 9.94 -0.42 7.29
C TRP A 147 10.15 -1.65 6.40
N GLN A 148 10.04 -1.52 5.06
CA GLN A 148 10.23 -2.61 4.12
C GLN A 148 10.82 -2.10 2.82
N ARG A 149 11.75 -2.87 2.25
CA ARG A 149 12.40 -2.56 0.96
C ARG A 149 12.27 -3.76 0.02
N PRO A 150 11.17 -3.83 -0.76
CA PRO A 150 10.89 -4.99 -1.61
C PRO A 150 11.95 -5.25 -2.69
N LEU A 151 12.66 -4.22 -3.18
CA LEU A 151 13.75 -4.41 -4.15
C LEU A 151 14.89 -5.26 -3.59
N ASP A 152 15.18 -5.12 -2.28
CA ASP A 152 16.20 -5.95 -1.61
C ASP A 152 15.74 -7.41 -1.45
N LEU A 153 14.42 -7.64 -1.48
CA LEU A 153 13.77 -8.95 -1.36
C LEU A 153 13.48 -9.62 -2.71
N GLY A 154 13.89 -9.00 -3.81
CA GLY A 154 13.77 -9.56 -5.16
C GLY A 154 12.67 -8.97 -6.03
N ALA A 155 11.90 -8.00 -5.59
CA ALA A 155 11.01 -7.26 -6.48
C ALA A 155 11.81 -6.48 -7.54
N ASP A 156 11.23 -6.30 -8.73
CA ASP A 156 11.80 -5.52 -9.82
C ASP A 156 11.31 -4.08 -9.82
N VAL A 157 10.08 -3.89 -9.34
CA VAL A 157 9.42 -2.59 -9.29
C VAL A 157 8.69 -2.45 -7.95
N VAL A 158 8.77 -1.26 -7.36
CA VAL A 158 7.99 -0.88 -6.19
C VAL A 158 7.02 0.24 -6.55
N VAL A 159 5.79 0.12 -6.08
CA VAL A 159 4.75 1.14 -6.23
C VAL A 159 4.40 1.72 -4.86
N HIS A 160 4.18 3.01 -4.83
CA HIS A 160 3.65 3.72 -3.66
C HIS A 160 2.48 4.62 -4.01
N SER A 161 1.47 4.65 -3.16
CA SER A 161 0.69 5.85 -2.96
C SER A 161 1.47 6.76 -2.00
N THR A 162 2.13 7.79 -2.54
CA THR A 162 2.87 8.75 -1.71
C THR A 162 1.95 9.58 -0.82
N THR A 163 0.64 9.59 -1.12
CA THR A 163 -0.46 10.13 -0.31
C THR A 163 -0.41 9.69 1.15
N LYS A 164 0.13 8.49 1.41
CA LYS A 164 0.11 7.82 2.72
C LYS A 164 1.32 8.22 3.57
N TYR A 165 2.03 7.27 4.16
CA TYR A 165 3.16 7.54 5.08
C TYR A 165 4.26 8.44 4.50
N ILE A 166 4.52 8.36 3.18
CA ILE A 166 5.60 9.13 2.55
C ILE A 166 5.33 10.63 2.68
N ASN A 167 4.16 11.11 2.28
CA ASN A 167 3.73 12.49 2.54
C ASN A 167 3.39 12.70 4.01
N GLY A 168 2.48 11.87 4.56
CA GLY A 168 2.16 11.72 5.98
C GLY A 168 1.39 12.87 6.63
N HIS A 169 0.87 13.83 5.86
CA HIS A 169 0.21 15.03 6.38
C HIS A 169 -1.19 15.27 5.79
N SER A 170 -1.74 14.30 5.06
CA SER A 170 -3.11 14.29 4.50
C SER A 170 -3.45 15.49 3.59
N ASP A 171 -2.44 16.13 3.01
CA ASP A 171 -2.54 17.35 2.20
C ASP A 171 -2.10 17.16 0.74
N VAL A 172 -1.67 15.95 0.33
CA VAL A 172 -1.24 15.62 -1.03
C VAL A 172 -1.82 14.28 -1.48
N VAL A 173 -2.28 14.22 -2.72
CA VAL A 173 -2.52 12.98 -3.46
C VAL A 173 -1.37 12.78 -4.44
N GLY A 174 -0.67 11.66 -4.35
CA GLY A 174 0.47 11.37 -5.21
C GLY A 174 0.80 9.88 -5.30
N GLY A 175 1.67 9.55 -6.22
CA GLY A 175 2.19 8.19 -6.40
C GLY A 175 3.63 8.18 -6.87
N ALA A 176 4.26 7.03 -6.75
CA ALA A 176 5.61 6.80 -7.25
C ALA A 176 5.77 5.35 -7.73
N VAL A 177 6.58 5.19 -8.77
CA VAL A 177 7.06 3.89 -9.26
C VAL A 177 8.57 3.90 -9.20
N ILE A 178 9.16 2.99 -8.48
CA ILE A 178 10.60 2.84 -8.32
C ILE A 178 11.05 1.55 -9.01
N ALA A 179 12.05 1.62 -9.88
CA ALA A 179 12.58 0.51 -10.63
C ALA A 179 13.94 0.05 -10.10
N LYS A 180 14.16 -1.24 -10.07
CA LYS A 180 15.43 -1.86 -9.65
C LYS A 180 16.57 -1.58 -10.62
N THR A 181 16.28 -1.53 -11.93
CA THR A 181 17.30 -1.33 -12.97
C THR A 181 17.07 -0.03 -13.74
N ALA A 182 18.14 0.49 -14.35
CA ALA A 182 18.08 1.69 -15.17
C ALA A 182 17.17 1.52 -16.39
N GLU A 183 17.18 0.34 -17.02
CA GLU A 183 16.37 0.02 -18.19
C GLU A 183 14.88 0.07 -17.87
N LEU A 184 14.46 -0.52 -16.72
CA LEU A 184 13.08 -0.43 -16.26
C LEU A 184 12.70 1.00 -15.88
N ALA A 185 13.60 1.75 -15.24
CA ALA A 185 13.36 3.14 -14.89
C ALA A 185 13.14 4.01 -16.13
N GLU A 186 13.92 3.80 -17.18
CA GLU A 186 13.78 4.50 -18.46
C GLU A 186 12.44 4.16 -19.13
N GLN A 187 12.07 2.89 -19.21
CA GLN A 187 10.78 2.45 -19.77
C GLN A 187 9.60 3.04 -19.02
N ILE A 188 9.63 3.01 -17.69
CA ILE A 188 8.59 3.58 -16.83
C ILE A 188 8.50 5.10 -17.01
N GLY A 189 9.63 5.78 -17.05
CA GLY A 189 9.71 7.22 -17.30
C GLY A 189 9.15 7.62 -18.68
N TRP A 190 9.46 6.83 -19.70
CA TRP A 190 8.95 7.03 -21.05
C TRP A 190 7.40 6.91 -21.09
N TRP A 191 6.85 5.83 -20.52
CA TRP A 191 5.41 5.64 -20.44
C TRP A 191 4.74 6.73 -19.61
N GLY A 192 5.35 7.13 -18.49
CA GLY A 192 4.84 8.23 -17.64
C GLY A 192 4.71 9.53 -18.41
N ASN A 193 5.70 9.85 -19.27
CA ASN A 193 5.67 11.02 -20.13
C ASN A 193 4.61 10.89 -21.25
N CYS A 194 4.52 9.73 -21.91
CA CYS A 194 3.53 9.47 -22.97
C CYS A 194 2.10 9.55 -22.49
N LEU A 195 1.81 8.95 -21.36
CA LEU A 195 0.47 8.91 -20.76
C LEU A 195 0.11 10.21 -20.02
N GLY A 196 1.10 11.07 -19.76
CA GLY A 196 0.89 12.28 -18.99
C GLY A 196 0.67 12.00 -17.48
N LEU A 197 1.06 10.82 -17.00
CA LEU A 197 0.98 10.44 -15.59
C LEU A 197 2.14 11.05 -14.82
N THR A 198 1.99 12.34 -14.51
CA THR A 198 3.08 13.14 -13.94
C THR A 198 2.61 13.84 -12.65
N GLY A 199 3.43 13.79 -11.60
CA GLY A 199 3.18 14.52 -10.35
C GLY A 199 3.46 16.01 -10.51
N SER A 200 2.70 16.86 -9.78
CA SER A 200 2.95 18.29 -9.76
C SER A 200 4.23 18.66 -9.01
N ALA A 201 4.83 19.79 -9.34
CA ALA A 201 6.02 20.28 -8.63
C ALA A 201 5.70 20.68 -7.19
N PHE A 202 4.53 21.26 -6.95
CA PHE A 202 4.12 21.70 -5.61
C PHE A 202 3.86 20.50 -4.69
N ASP A 203 3.12 19.49 -5.17
CA ASP A 203 2.88 18.27 -4.41
C ASP A 203 4.19 17.50 -4.15
N SER A 204 5.12 17.53 -5.11
CA SER A 204 6.45 16.95 -4.93
C SER A 204 7.25 17.68 -3.84
N PHE A 205 7.14 19.00 -3.76
CA PHE A 205 7.75 19.80 -2.70
C PHE A 205 7.16 19.44 -1.31
N LEU A 206 5.83 19.37 -1.20
CA LEU A 206 5.17 18.99 0.06
C LEU A 206 5.54 17.55 0.48
N THR A 207 5.56 16.63 -0.47
CA THR A 207 5.97 15.24 -0.23
C THR A 207 7.43 15.14 0.22
N LEU A 208 8.35 15.88 -0.41
CA LEU A 208 9.76 15.99 0.04
C LEU A 208 9.86 16.53 1.47
N ARG A 209 9.04 17.53 1.79
CA ARG A 209 8.98 18.09 3.15
C ARG A 209 8.49 17.04 4.15
N GLY A 210 7.45 16.28 3.81
CA GLY A 210 6.93 15.17 4.61
C GLY A 210 7.98 14.05 4.78
N LEU A 211 8.70 13.72 3.72
CA LEU A 211 9.74 12.69 3.72
C LEU A 211 10.85 12.93 4.75
N ARG A 212 11.19 14.19 5.01
CA ARG A 212 12.23 14.58 6.00
C ARG A 212 11.91 14.12 7.43
N THR A 213 10.64 13.91 7.75
CA THR A 213 10.20 13.44 9.07
C THR A 213 9.72 11.99 9.03
N LEU A 214 9.84 11.29 7.90
CA LEU A 214 9.35 9.93 7.76
C LEU A 214 9.84 9.01 8.87
N HIS A 215 11.14 8.98 9.13
CA HIS A 215 11.74 8.10 10.14
C HIS A 215 11.17 8.33 11.55
N VAL A 216 11.05 9.60 11.99
CA VAL A 216 10.52 9.89 13.34
C VAL A 216 9.03 9.62 13.42
N ARG A 217 8.26 9.87 12.35
CA ARG A 217 6.84 9.54 12.30
C ARG A 217 6.62 8.03 12.35
N LEU A 218 7.34 7.26 11.54
CA LEU A 218 7.22 5.79 11.52
C LEU A 218 7.54 5.18 12.89
N ARG A 219 8.57 5.67 13.57
CA ARG A 219 8.90 5.18 14.92
C ARG A 219 7.75 5.39 15.89
N GLU A 220 7.13 6.56 15.88
CA GLU A 220 5.99 6.86 16.76
C GLU A 220 4.72 6.10 16.33
N HIS A 221 4.40 6.08 15.05
CA HIS A 221 3.33 5.27 14.49
C HIS A 221 3.44 3.80 14.92
N GLY A 222 4.61 3.19 14.76
CA GLY A 222 4.83 1.78 15.09
C GLY A 222 4.72 1.51 16.59
N ARG A 223 5.26 2.41 17.43
CA ARG A 223 5.14 2.33 18.89
C ARG A 223 3.66 2.37 19.32
N ASN A 224 2.92 3.33 18.82
CA ASN A 224 1.50 3.50 19.12
C ASN A 224 0.67 2.31 18.63
N ALA A 225 0.92 1.84 17.41
CA ALA A 225 0.21 0.68 16.84
C ALA A 225 0.42 -0.60 17.65
N GLN A 226 1.64 -0.84 18.11
CA GLN A 226 1.96 -1.99 18.97
C GLN A 226 1.15 -1.90 20.29
N ALA A 227 1.16 -0.74 20.96
CA ALA A 227 0.43 -0.52 22.20
C ALA A 227 -1.09 -0.70 22.01
N VAL A 228 -1.63 -0.15 20.92
CA VAL A 228 -3.05 -0.29 20.55
C VAL A 228 -3.41 -1.75 20.27
N ALA A 229 -2.61 -2.47 19.48
CA ALA A 229 -2.87 -3.87 19.16
C ALA A 229 -2.84 -4.77 20.42
N GLU A 230 -1.87 -4.56 21.31
CA GLU A 230 -1.76 -5.29 22.58
C GLU A 230 -2.91 -4.96 23.54
N TYR A 231 -3.36 -3.72 23.55
CA TYR A 231 -4.52 -3.31 24.37
C TYR A 231 -5.80 -3.97 23.86
N LEU A 232 -6.08 -3.87 22.56
CA LEU A 232 -7.29 -4.41 21.95
C LEU A 232 -7.35 -5.94 22.02
N ALA A 233 -6.22 -6.63 21.90
CA ALA A 233 -6.15 -8.08 21.99
C ALA A 233 -6.53 -8.64 23.37
N LYS A 234 -6.53 -7.81 24.41
CA LYS A 234 -6.94 -8.19 25.78
C LYS A 234 -8.43 -7.94 26.06
N GLN A 235 -9.15 -7.29 25.13
CA GLN A 235 -10.53 -6.88 25.36
C GLN A 235 -11.53 -8.01 25.04
N LYS A 236 -12.43 -8.34 25.97
CA LYS A 236 -13.41 -9.44 25.82
C LYS A 236 -14.41 -9.21 24.67
N ASN A 237 -14.69 -7.95 24.34
CA ASN A 237 -15.63 -7.57 23.29
C ASN A 237 -14.98 -7.42 21.91
N VAL A 238 -13.67 -7.64 21.81
CA VAL A 238 -12.91 -7.73 20.56
C VAL A 238 -12.66 -9.20 20.28
N LYS A 239 -13.23 -9.70 19.20
CA LYS A 239 -13.10 -11.12 18.81
C LYS A 239 -11.71 -11.45 18.31
N ARG A 240 -11.13 -10.55 17.53
CA ARG A 240 -9.83 -10.75 16.89
C ARG A 240 -9.15 -9.42 16.58
N VAL A 241 -7.84 -9.40 16.71
CA VAL A 241 -6.97 -8.30 16.26
C VAL A 241 -6.02 -8.85 15.20
N TYR A 242 -5.95 -8.15 14.09
CA TYR A 242 -5.01 -8.43 12.99
C TYR A 242 -3.94 -7.35 13.04
N TYR A 243 -2.74 -7.74 13.42
CA TYR A 243 -1.56 -6.88 13.43
C TYR A 243 -0.31 -7.74 13.36
N PRO A 244 0.57 -7.56 12.36
CA PRO A 244 1.73 -8.43 12.16
C PRO A 244 2.74 -8.42 13.32
N GLY A 245 2.72 -7.39 14.17
CA GLY A 245 3.52 -7.30 15.38
C GLY A 245 3.07 -8.19 16.53
N LEU A 246 1.87 -8.78 16.47
CA LEU A 246 1.41 -9.75 17.47
C LEU A 246 1.91 -11.15 17.12
N PRO A 247 2.48 -11.91 18.08
CA PRO A 247 2.95 -13.28 17.84
C PRO A 247 1.84 -14.24 17.37
N THR A 248 0.57 -13.90 17.63
CA THR A 248 -0.60 -14.68 17.20
C THR A 248 -0.99 -14.43 15.74
N HIS A 249 -0.38 -13.45 15.07
CA HIS A 249 -0.66 -13.18 13.65
C HIS A 249 -0.01 -14.26 12.77
N PRO A 250 -0.75 -14.86 11.81
CA PRO A 250 -0.23 -15.98 11.00
C PRO A 250 1.06 -15.64 10.22
N GLY A 251 1.22 -14.37 9.82
CA GLY A 251 2.40 -13.89 9.09
C GLY A 251 3.50 -13.27 9.96
N HIS A 252 3.43 -13.37 11.30
CA HIS A 252 4.37 -12.72 12.21
C HIS A 252 5.83 -13.04 11.89
N ASP A 253 6.17 -14.31 11.71
CA ASP A 253 7.55 -14.74 11.47
C ASP A 253 8.08 -14.27 10.11
N ILE A 254 7.21 -14.22 9.08
CA ILE A 254 7.57 -13.67 7.78
C ILE A 254 7.80 -12.16 7.91
N ALA A 255 6.88 -11.44 8.55
CA ALA A 255 7.00 -10.01 8.79
C ALA A 255 8.30 -9.67 9.54
N LYS A 256 8.60 -10.40 10.63
CA LYS A 256 9.80 -10.22 11.42
C LYS A 256 11.10 -10.44 10.61
N ARG A 257 11.08 -11.31 9.60
CA ARG A 257 12.23 -11.60 8.74
C ARG A 257 12.46 -10.54 7.66
N GLN A 258 11.37 -9.99 7.07
CA GLN A 258 11.46 -9.13 5.89
C GLN A 258 11.21 -7.65 6.17
N GLN A 259 10.79 -7.29 7.39
CA GLN A 259 10.42 -5.93 7.77
C GLN A 259 11.24 -5.48 8.99
N SER A 260 11.54 -4.18 9.07
CA SER A 260 12.18 -3.57 10.24
C SER A 260 11.16 -3.02 11.25
N GLY A 261 9.86 -3.08 10.92
CA GLY A 261 8.72 -2.70 11.75
C GLY A 261 7.43 -3.27 11.16
N PHE A 262 6.37 -3.32 11.97
CA PHE A 262 5.14 -4.03 11.62
C PHE A 262 4.04 -3.14 11.05
N GLY A 263 4.37 -1.89 10.71
CA GLY A 263 3.40 -0.91 10.24
C GLY A 263 2.59 -0.26 11.36
N ALA A 264 1.61 0.55 10.98
CA ALA A 264 0.74 1.22 11.92
C ALA A 264 -0.75 1.12 11.54
N ILE A 265 -1.11 0.08 10.84
CA ILE A 265 -2.50 -0.30 10.61
C ILE A 265 -2.82 -1.45 11.55
N VAL A 266 -3.90 -1.30 12.30
CA VAL A 266 -4.45 -2.34 13.19
C VAL A 266 -5.88 -2.61 12.75
N THR A 267 -6.20 -3.85 12.43
CA THR A 267 -7.57 -4.25 12.10
C THR A 267 -8.12 -5.10 13.23
N LEU A 268 -9.37 -4.87 13.60
CA LEU A 268 -10.05 -5.62 14.65
C LEU A 268 -11.44 -6.07 14.20
N GLU A 269 -11.88 -7.20 14.73
CA GLU A 269 -13.25 -7.67 14.64
C GLU A 269 -13.92 -7.49 16.00
N VAL A 270 -15.00 -6.71 16.04
CA VAL A 270 -15.77 -6.45 17.25
C VAL A 270 -17.01 -7.35 17.34
N ASN A 271 -17.52 -7.56 18.56
CA ASN A 271 -18.78 -8.22 18.78
C ASN A 271 -19.95 -7.37 18.27
N GLY A 272 -21.06 -8.01 17.86
CA GLY A 272 -22.29 -7.35 17.42
C GLY A 272 -22.33 -6.98 15.94
N GLY A 273 -21.38 -7.48 15.10
CA GLY A 273 -21.38 -7.25 13.65
C GLY A 273 -21.36 -5.75 13.31
N ILE A 274 -22.15 -5.35 12.30
CA ILE A 274 -22.21 -3.97 11.82
C ILE A 274 -22.65 -2.98 12.92
N ASP A 275 -23.61 -3.35 13.76
CA ASP A 275 -24.10 -2.49 14.84
C ASP A 275 -23.03 -2.29 15.93
N GLY A 276 -22.25 -3.34 16.21
CA GLY A 276 -21.08 -3.25 17.09
C GLY A 276 -20.02 -2.32 16.51
N ALA A 277 -19.68 -2.50 15.24
CA ALA A 277 -18.72 -1.64 14.55
C ALA A 277 -19.17 -0.17 14.55
N LYS A 278 -20.45 0.08 14.33
CA LYS A 278 -21.04 1.42 14.37
C LYS A 278 -20.93 2.03 15.77
N ARG A 279 -21.42 1.33 16.83
CA ARG A 279 -21.31 1.84 18.22
C ARG A 279 -19.87 2.12 18.61
N PHE A 280 -18.95 1.21 18.28
CA PHE A 280 -17.53 1.41 18.55
C PHE A 280 -17.00 2.69 17.91
N SER A 281 -17.24 2.87 16.59
CA SER A 281 -16.74 4.03 15.86
C SER A 281 -17.36 5.35 16.30
N GLU A 282 -18.65 5.36 16.63
CA GLU A 282 -19.37 6.56 17.08
C GLU A 282 -19.00 6.98 18.52
N ALA A 283 -18.41 6.09 19.30
CA ALA A 283 -17.94 6.39 20.65
C ALA A 283 -16.50 6.95 20.70
N LEU A 284 -15.81 6.97 19.56
CA LEU A 284 -14.48 7.55 19.47
C LEU A 284 -14.56 9.07 19.27
N GLU A 285 -13.70 9.81 19.97
CA GLU A 285 -13.61 11.26 19.90
C GLU A 285 -12.33 11.74 19.19
N LEU A 286 -11.24 10.97 19.30
CA LEU A 286 -9.95 11.30 18.74
C LEU A 286 -9.77 10.68 17.34
N PHE A 287 -10.22 9.44 17.14
CA PHE A 287 -10.18 8.79 15.84
C PHE A 287 -11.26 9.34 14.92
N SER A 288 -10.89 9.87 13.77
CA SER A 288 -11.86 10.30 12.75
C SER A 288 -12.35 9.12 11.92
N LEU A 289 -13.66 9.02 11.69
CA LEU A 289 -14.24 8.04 10.76
C LEU A 289 -13.99 8.51 9.32
N ALA A 290 -12.98 7.96 8.70
CA ALA A 290 -12.54 8.37 7.36
C ALA A 290 -11.80 7.25 6.62
N GLU A 291 -11.78 7.34 5.29
CA GLU A 291 -10.87 6.59 4.45
C GLU A 291 -9.46 7.20 4.52
N SER A 292 -8.52 6.58 3.85
CA SER A 292 -7.09 6.87 3.88
C SER A 292 -6.36 6.23 5.05
N LEU A 293 -5.09 6.53 5.20
CA LEU A 293 -4.20 5.99 6.24
C LEU A 293 -2.83 6.69 6.19
N GLY A 294 -2.03 6.49 7.24
CA GLY A 294 -0.62 6.87 7.26
C GLY A 294 -0.35 8.37 7.44
N GLY A 295 -1.39 9.17 7.67
CA GLY A 295 -1.27 10.54 8.14
C GLY A 295 -0.90 10.60 9.62
N VAL A 296 -0.53 11.79 10.09
CA VAL A 296 -0.18 12.05 11.51
C VAL A 296 -1.37 11.82 12.44
N GLU A 297 -2.60 11.94 11.92
CA GLU A 297 -3.87 11.74 12.64
C GLU A 297 -4.28 10.27 12.64
N SER A 298 -5.01 9.86 13.69
CA SER A 298 -5.62 8.54 13.80
C SER A 298 -6.98 8.47 13.11
N LEU A 299 -7.19 7.41 12.31
CA LEU A 299 -8.41 7.20 11.55
C LEU A 299 -9.01 5.83 11.86
N VAL A 300 -10.35 5.74 11.82
CA VAL A 300 -11.10 4.49 11.82
C VAL A 300 -11.89 4.38 10.52
N ALA A 301 -11.88 3.20 9.90
CA ALA A 301 -12.67 2.91 8.71
C ALA A 301 -13.41 1.58 8.88
N HIS A 302 -14.63 1.50 8.36
CA HIS A 302 -15.40 0.26 8.25
C HIS A 302 -15.22 -0.32 6.84
N PRO A 303 -14.43 -1.39 6.64
CA PRO A 303 -14.09 -1.87 5.30
C PRO A 303 -15.31 -2.21 4.45
N ALA A 304 -16.33 -2.85 5.01
CA ALA A 304 -17.49 -3.32 4.28
C ALA A 304 -18.34 -2.21 3.64
N THR A 305 -18.42 -1.02 4.27
CA THR A 305 -19.24 0.11 3.78
C THR A 305 -18.41 1.27 3.21
N MET A 306 -17.07 1.21 3.32
CA MET A 306 -16.16 2.27 2.90
C MET A 306 -15.14 1.71 1.89
N THR A 307 -13.96 1.31 2.35
CA THR A 307 -12.82 0.96 1.49
C THR A 307 -13.06 -0.21 0.53
N HIS A 308 -13.99 -1.12 0.84
CA HIS A 308 -14.36 -2.30 0.06
C HIS A 308 -15.85 -2.35 -0.31
N ALA A 309 -16.56 -1.22 -0.22
CA ALA A 309 -18.00 -1.13 -0.53
C ALA A 309 -18.33 -1.54 -1.98
N ALA A 310 -17.39 -1.34 -2.91
CA ALA A 310 -17.55 -1.72 -4.31
C ALA A 310 -17.39 -3.23 -4.59
N MET A 311 -16.94 -4.03 -3.61
CA MET A 311 -16.85 -5.49 -3.77
C MET A 311 -18.22 -6.13 -3.58
N ALA A 312 -18.54 -7.13 -4.42
CA ALA A 312 -19.73 -7.94 -4.24
C ALA A 312 -19.71 -8.68 -2.87
N PRO A 313 -20.87 -8.90 -2.23
CA PRO A 313 -20.95 -9.55 -0.91
C PRO A 313 -20.19 -10.89 -0.86
N GLU A 314 -20.31 -11.70 -1.91
CA GLU A 314 -19.65 -13.01 -2.01
C GLU A 314 -18.12 -12.87 -2.06
N ALA A 315 -17.61 -11.84 -2.78
CA ALA A 315 -16.19 -11.56 -2.87
C ALA A 315 -15.65 -11.05 -1.52
N ARG A 316 -16.42 -10.22 -0.79
CA ARG A 316 -16.07 -9.80 0.57
C ARG A 316 -16.00 -10.98 1.53
N ALA A 317 -16.99 -11.87 1.48
CA ALA A 317 -17.02 -13.08 2.31
C ALA A 317 -15.81 -13.99 2.01
N ALA A 318 -15.48 -14.21 0.74
CA ALA A 318 -14.32 -14.98 0.32
C ALA A 318 -12.99 -14.36 0.76
N ALA A 319 -12.92 -13.02 0.80
CA ALA A 319 -11.77 -12.28 1.32
C ALA A 319 -11.70 -12.27 2.87
N GLY A 320 -12.73 -12.78 3.57
CA GLY A 320 -12.82 -12.79 5.03
C GLY A 320 -13.24 -11.44 5.64
N LEU A 321 -13.88 -10.57 4.85
CA LEU A 321 -14.33 -9.26 5.28
C LEU A 321 -15.72 -9.37 5.93
N VAL A 322 -15.74 -9.53 7.24
CA VAL A 322 -16.98 -9.60 8.04
C VAL A 322 -17.46 -8.21 8.45
N ASP A 323 -18.75 -8.09 8.72
CA ASP A 323 -19.41 -6.80 9.01
C ASP A 323 -18.96 -6.14 10.35
N GLY A 324 -18.33 -6.89 11.24
CA GLY A 324 -17.75 -6.37 12.49
C GLY A 324 -16.32 -5.88 12.37
N LEU A 325 -15.74 -5.83 11.16
CA LEU A 325 -14.37 -5.37 10.95
C LEU A 325 -14.26 -3.86 11.00
N LEU A 326 -13.25 -3.38 11.73
CA LEU A 326 -12.79 -2.00 11.74
C LEU A 326 -11.30 -1.97 11.45
N ARG A 327 -10.86 -1.06 10.59
CA ARG A 327 -9.45 -0.79 10.31
C ARG A 327 -9.05 0.54 10.94
N LEU A 328 -8.09 0.50 11.84
CA LEU A 328 -7.49 1.67 12.45
C LEU A 328 -6.19 2.03 11.72
N SER A 329 -6.03 3.28 11.33
CA SER A 329 -4.74 3.87 10.96
C SER A 329 -4.26 4.66 12.16
N ILE A 330 -3.22 4.17 12.80
CA ILE A 330 -2.74 4.73 14.05
C ILE A 330 -1.80 5.91 13.77
N GLY A 331 -2.13 7.07 14.30
CA GLY A 331 -1.37 8.30 14.16
C GLY A 331 -0.21 8.42 15.16
N ILE A 332 0.25 9.65 15.34
CA ILE A 332 1.39 9.98 16.21
C ILE A 332 0.98 10.79 17.45
N GLU A 333 -0.29 10.76 17.80
CA GLU A 333 -0.83 11.32 19.04
C GLU A 333 -0.22 10.62 20.25
N SER A 334 -0.48 11.14 21.44
CA SER A 334 -0.09 10.48 22.69
C SER A 334 -0.69 9.07 22.76
N ALA A 335 0.13 8.06 23.05
CA ALA A 335 -0.36 6.68 23.19
C ALA A 335 -1.45 6.57 24.28
N ASP A 336 -1.33 7.30 25.38
CA ASP A 336 -2.30 7.28 26.48
C ASP A 336 -3.64 7.86 26.04
N ASP A 337 -3.65 8.88 25.18
CA ASP A 337 -4.87 9.47 24.65
C ASP A 337 -5.55 8.51 23.66
N LEU A 338 -4.77 7.86 22.79
CA LEU A 338 -5.26 6.83 21.86
C LEU A 338 -5.91 5.66 22.63
N LEU A 339 -5.25 5.15 23.66
CA LEU A 339 -5.77 4.04 24.47
C LEU A 339 -7.03 4.44 25.26
N ARG A 340 -7.09 5.69 25.73
CA ARG A 340 -8.28 6.21 26.43
C ARG A 340 -9.47 6.32 25.48
N ASP A 341 -9.26 6.82 24.28
CA ASP A 341 -10.31 6.92 23.26
C ASP A 341 -10.80 5.54 22.82
N LEU A 342 -9.89 4.60 22.59
CA LEU A 342 -10.26 3.21 22.27
C LEU A 342 -11.01 2.52 23.41
N ALA A 343 -10.76 2.90 24.68
CA ALA A 343 -11.55 2.40 25.80
C ALA A 343 -13.02 2.84 25.73
N ASN A 344 -13.32 4.05 25.25
CA ASN A 344 -14.68 4.49 24.98
C ASN A 344 -15.35 3.58 23.95
N GLY A 345 -14.67 3.32 22.82
CA GLY A 345 -15.15 2.39 21.79
C GLY A 345 -15.43 0.97 22.34
N VAL A 346 -14.49 0.41 23.11
CA VAL A 346 -14.65 -0.93 23.72
C VAL A 346 -15.81 -0.96 24.73
N ASN A 347 -15.99 0.09 25.51
CA ASN A 347 -17.07 0.18 26.51
C ASN A 347 -18.44 0.27 25.86
N SER A 348 -18.56 0.88 24.68
CA SER A 348 -19.82 0.96 23.91
C SER A 348 -20.32 -0.39 23.38
N LEU A 349 -19.47 -1.43 23.42
CA LEU A 349 -19.80 -2.79 22.98
C LEU A 349 -20.44 -3.66 24.09
N ARG A 350 -20.63 -3.13 25.28
CA ARG A 350 -21.27 -3.82 26.42
C ARG A 350 -22.77 -3.95 26.25
#